data_de38e235c4ad1079a43f74f491d7c3c6
#
_entry.id   de38e235c4ad1079a43f74f491d7c3c6
#
_cell.length_a   1.000
_cell.length_b   1.000
_cell.length_c   1.000
_cell.angle_alpha   90.00
_cell.angle_beta   90.00
_cell.angle_gamma   90.00
#
_symmetry.space_group_name_H-M   'P 1'
#
loop_
_entity.id
_entity.type
_entity.pdbx_description
1 polymer ?
#
loop_
_entity_poly.entity_id
_entity_poly.type
_entity_poly.pdbx_seq_one_letter_code
_entity_poly.pdbx_strand_id
1 'polypeptide(L)'
;FLVLTVGMAVNGGAGAMAPVAIGAALMVMVYAGGHISGGHYNPAVTLAVLIRGRITAAEAVPYMVAQVVAATTAAFAVKYLIGDDKMPAEAVANGDAVKALLAEVLGTFALAYVVLNVATAKANAGNSYFGLAIGLTVTTMAYALGSISGGAFNPAVAVGVSFMKMAAWGDI
;
A
#
# COMPACT_ATOMS: atom_id res chain seq x y z
N PHE A 1 -9.69 -1.29 -2.29
CA PHE A 1 -10.08 -0.29 -1.28
C PHE A 1 -8.93 0.63 -0.91
N LEU A 2 -7.73 0.09 -0.64
CA LEU A 2 -6.55 0.91 -0.31
C LEU A 2 -6.20 1.88 -1.45
N VAL A 3 -6.08 1.40 -2.71
CA VAL A 3 -5.78 2.23 -3.89
C VAL A 3 -6.89 3.26 -4.16
N LEU A 4 -8.15 2.87 -3.97
CA LEU A 4 -9.28 3.81 -4.03
C LEU A 4 -9.07 4.96 -3.03
N THR A 5 -8.72 4.62 -1.78
CA THR A 5 -8.49 5.64 -0.75
C THR A 5 -7.29 6.52 -1.07
N VAL A 6 -6.18 5.95 -1.57
CA VAL A 6 -5.01 6.73 -2.02
C VAL A 6 -5.42 7.75 -3.08
N GLY A 7 -6.08 7.30 -4.16
CA GLY A 7 -6.50 8.17 -5.25
C GLY A 7 -7.47 9.26 -4.81
N MET A 8 -8.48 8.90 -4.00
CA MET A 8 -9.48 9.84 -3.50
C MET A 8 -8.90 10.82 -2.48
N ALA A 9 -8.05 10.36 -1.56
CA ALA A 9 -7.47 11.22 -0.53
C ALA A 9 -6.48 12.24 -1.12
N VAL A 10 -5.61 11.80 -2.01
CA VAL A 10 -4.58 12.68 -2.60
C VAL A 10 -5.20 13.68 -3.57
N ASN A 11 -6.10 13.24 -4.47
CA ASN A 11 -6.72 14.13 -5.46
C ASN A 11 -8.03 14.77 -4.98
N GLY A 12 -8.68 14.20 -3.98
CA GLY A 12 -9.98 14.64 -3.47
C GLY A 12 -9.94 15.66 -2.34
N GLY A 13 -8.75 16.13 -1.95
CA GLY A 13 -8.63 17.24 -1.00
C GLY A 13 -8.46 16.84 0.47
N ALA A 14 -8.01 15.62 0.80
CA ALA A 14 -7.64 15.30 2.17
C ALA A 14 -6.37 16.07 2.64
N GLY A 15 -5.60 16.63 1.73
CA GLY A 15 -4.43 17.45 2.02
C GLY A 15 -3.47 16.75 2.99
N ALA A 16 -3.06 17.43 4.04
CA ALA A 16 -2.16 16.88 5.07
C ALA A 16 -2.71 15.65 5.80
N MET A 17 -4.01 15.37 5.70
CA MET A 17 -4.63 14.19 6.33
C MET A 17 -4.60 12.95 5.43
N ALA A 18 -4.13 13.04 4.19
CA ALA A 18 -4.08 11.89 3.29
C ALA A 18 -3.33 10.68 3.88
N PRO A 19 -2.14 10.81 4.51
CA PRO A 19 -1.47 9.69 5.17
C PRO A 19 -2.32 9.01 6.25
N VAL A 20 -3.09 9.78 7.01
CA VAL A 20 -3.99 9.23 8.04
C VAL A 20 -5.11 8.42 7.40
N ALA A 21 -5.76 8.96 6.35
CA ALA A 21 -6.82 8.27 5.62
C ALA A 21 -6.33 6.94 5.01
N ILE A 22 -5.13 6.96 4.41
CA ILE A 22 -4.52 5.78 3.77
C ILE A 22 -4.18 4.71 4.80
N GLY A 23 -3.53 5.08 5.90
CA GLY A 23 -3.20 4.12 6.97
C GLY A 23 -4.45 3.58 7.66
N ALA A 24 -5.47 4.42 7.89
CA ALA A 24 -6.76 3.99 8.43
C ALA A 24 -7.47 3.01 7.48
N ALA A 25 -7.42 3.25 6.15
CA ALA A 25 -7.98 2.33 5.17
C ALA A 25 -7.33 0.94 5.26
N LEU A 26 -5.99 0.88 5.36
CA LEU A 26 -5.30 -0.39 5.54
C LEU A 26 -5.71 -1.05 6.87
N MET A 27 -5.73 -0.30 7.97
CA MET A 27 -6.12 -0.79 9.29
C MET A 27 -7.50 -1.47 9.27
N VAL A 28 -8.51 -0.78 8.76
CA VAL A 28 -9.88 -1.33 8.76
C VAL A 28 -10.02 -2.53 7.84
N MET A 29 -9.30 -2.54 6.70
CA MET A 29 -9.30 -3.68 5.78
C MET A 29 -8.57 -4.89 6.37
N VAL A 30 -7.48 -4.69 7.11
CA VAL A 30 -6.79 -5.77 7.83
C VAL A 30 -7.68 -6.37 8.90
N TYR A 31 -8.42 -5.56 9.66
CA TYR A 31 -9.42 -6.08 10.61
C TYR A 31 -10.57 -6.81 9.94
N ALA A 32 -11.07 -6.27 8.82
CA ALA A 32 -12.22 -6.84 8.12
C ALA A 32 -11.87 -8.13 7.36
N GLY A 33 -10.68 -8.22 6.77
CA GLY A 33 -10.32 -9.30 5.85
C GLY A 33 -9.20 -10.22 6.32
N GLY A 34 -8.54 -9.91 7.44
CA GLY A 34 -7.42 -10.70 7.94
C GLY A 34 -7.76 -12.15 8.22
N HIS A 35 -8.93 -12.41 8.79
CA HIS A 35 -9.43 -13.76 9.10
C HIS A 35 -9.91 -14.53 7.84
N ILE A 36 -10.09 -13.84 6.71
CA ILE A 36 -10.55 -14.42 5.43
C ILE A 36 -9.36 -14.79 4.55
N SER A 37 -8.45 -13.81 4.32
CA SER A 37 -7.37 -13.93 3.33
C SER A 37 -5.96 -13.71 3.89
N GLY A 38 -5.83 -13.50 5.19
CA GLY A 38 -4.60 -13.03 5.81
C GLY A 38 -4.42 -11.51 5.75
N GLY A 39 -5.20 -10.79 4.92
CA GLY A 39 -5.22 -9.33 4.88
C GLY A 39 -3.90 -8.68 4.45
N HIS A 40 -3.17 -9.29 3.51
CA HIS A 40 -1.87 -8.76 3.08
C HIS A 40 -2.02 -7.44 2.32
N TYR A 41 -2.93 -7.36 1.35
CA TYR A 41 -3.23 -6.19 0.50
C TYR A 41 -2.00 -5.53 -0.13
N ASN A 42 -0.89 -6.27 -0.23
CA ASN A 42 0.42 -5.77 -0.65
C ASN A 42 1.28 -6.94 -1.13
N PRO A 43 1.75 -6.96 -2.40
CA PRO A 43 2.62 -8.02 -2.90
C PRO A 43 3.93 -8.17 -2.11
N ALA A 44 4.54 -7.08 -1.65
CA ALA A 44 5.76 -7.15 -0.84
C ALA A 44 5.52 -7.80 0.53
N VAL A 45 4.37 -7.51 1.16
CA VAL A 45 3.94 -8.20 2.39
C VAL A 45 3.67 -9.68 2.11
N THR A 46 3.03 -10.01 0.99
CA THR A 46 2.78 -11.41 0.59
C THR A 46 4.10 -12.16 0.41
N LEU A 47 5.10 -11.54 -0.22
CA LEU A 47 6.45 -12.10 -0.36
C LEU A 47 7.12 -12.30 1.01
N ALA A 48 7.02 -11.33 1.91
CA ALA A 48 7.59 -11.45 3.26
C ALA A 48 6.94 -12.61 4.05
N VAL A 49 5.62 -12.77 3.94
CA VAL A 49 4.86 -13.88 4.59
C VAL A 49 5.22 -15.23 3.94
N LEU A 50 5.46 -15.26 2.62
CA LEU A 50 5.97 -16.44 1.92
C LEU A 50 7.37 -16.84 2.41
N ILE A 51 8.31 -15.90 2.48
CA ILE A 51 9.66 -16.14 3.00
C ILE A 51 9.60 -16.61 4.46
N ARG A 52 8.65 -16.09 5.23
CA ARG A 52 8.39 -16.52 6.61
C ARG A 52 7.81 -17.95 6.71
N GLY A 53 7.42 -18.56 5.59
CA GLY A 53 6.82 -19.90 5.55
C GLY A 53 5.39 -19.95 6.11
N ARG A 54 4.61 -18.86 5.98
CA ARG A 54 3.22 -18.79 6.45
C ARG A 54 2.18 -18.86 5.33
N ILE A 55 2.63 -18.91 4.09
CA ILE A 55 1.84 -19.13 2.87
C ILE A 55 2.70 -19.91 1.90
N THR A 56 2.12 -20.72 1.04
CA THR A 56 2.83 -21.45 -0.01
C THR A 56 3.01 -20.60 -1.26
N ALA A 57 3.98 -20.94 -2.12
CA ALA A 57 4.16 -20.24 -3.40
C ALA A 57 2.93 -20.38 -4.32
N ALA A 58 2.24 -21.54 -4.27
CA ALA A 58 1.02 -21.78 -5.03
C ALA A 58 -0.14 -20.86 -4.62
N GLU A 59 -0.17 -20.43 -3.38
CA GLU A 59 -1.15 -19.45 -2.86
C GLU A 59 -0.67 -18.01 -3.07
N ALA A 60 0.62 -17.72 -2.87
CA ALA A 60 1.17 -16.38 -2.93
C ALA A 60 1.08 -15.76 -4.33
N VAL A 61 1.37 -16.54 -5.39
CA VAL A 61 1.37 -16.01 -6.78
C VAL A 61 -0.03 -15.54 -7.19
N PRO A 62 -1.10 -16.35 -7.15
CA PRO A 62 -2.43 -15.86 -7.51
C PRO A 62 -2.91 -14.74 -6.57
N TYR A 63 -2.49 -14.74 -5.31
CA TYR A 63 -2.82 -13.67 -4.38
C TYR A 63 -2.19 -12.32 -4.80
N MET A 64 -0.91 -12.30 -5.19
CA MET A 64 -0.27 -11.09 -5.70
C MET A 64 -0.90 -10.62 -7.02
N VAL A 65 -1.26 -11.53 -7.91
CA VAL A 65 -1.98 -11.19 -9.15
C VAL A 65 -3.32 -10.53 -8.83
N ALA A 66 -4.11 -11.11 -7.92
CA ALA A 66 -5.39 -10.52 -7.49
C ALA A 66 -5.23 -9.12 -6.89
N GLN A 67 -4.16 -8.87 -6.14
CA GLN A 67 -3.84 -7.55 -5.57
C GLN A 67 -3.59 -6.52 -6.67
N VAL A 68 -2.81 -6.86 -7.72
CA VAL A 68 -2.53 -5.95 -8.83
C VAL A 68 -3.78 -5.69 -9.67
N VAL A 69 -4.58 -6.72 -9.96
CA VAL A 69 -5.85 -6.58 -10.69
C VAL A 69 -6.82 -5.68 -9.91
N ALA A 70 -6.94 -5.89 -8.59
CA ALA A 70 -7.79 -5.07 -7.73
C ALA A 70 -7.31 -3.60 -7.68
N ALA A 71 -6.00 -3.36 -7.62
CA ALA A 71 -5.41 -2.03 -7.64
C ALA A 71 -5.70 -1.29 -8.96
N THR A 72 -5.54 -1.98 -10.09
CA THR A 72 -5.87 -1.44 -11.41
C THR A 72 -7.36 -1.11 -11.53
N THR A 73 -8.23 -2.01 -11.09
CA THR A 73 -9.68 -1.77 -11.07
C THR A 73 -10.03 -0.56 -10.21
N ALA A 74 -9.41 -0.43 -9.04
CA ALA A 74 -9.62 0.72 -8.15
C ALA A 74 -9.13 2.03 -8.79
N ALA A 75 -8.02 2.02 -9.53
CA ALA A 75 -7.52 3.20 -10.24
C ALA A 75 -8.52 3.69 -11.29
N PHE A 76 -9.14 2.79 -12.06
CA PHE A 76 -10.20 3.15 -13.00
C PHE A 76 -11.45 3.70 -12.28
N ALA A 77 -11.81 3.12 -11.14
CA ALA A 77 -12.92 3.64 -10.34
C ALA A 77 -12.65 5.07 -9.83
N VAL A 78 -11.42 5.36 -9.37
CA VAL A 78 -11.00 6.71 -8.98
C VAL A 78 -11.12 7.68 -10.15
N LYS A 79 -10.57 7.32 -11.31
CA LYS A 79 -10.64 8.15 -12.53
C LYS A 79 -12.08 8.46 -12.91
N TYR A 80 -12.97 7.48 -12.84
CA TYR A 80 -14.40 7.68 -13.12
C TYR A 80 -15.07 8.61 -12.10
N LEU A 81 -14.76 8.46 -10.80
CA LEU A 81 -15.40 9.24 -9.72
C LEU A 81 -14.92 10.69 -9.66
N ILE A 82 -13.63 10.93 -9.93
CA ILE A 82 -13.05 12.28 -9.87
C ILE A 82 -13.20 13.01 -11.22
N GLY A 83 -13.14 12.27 -12.33
CA GLY A 83 -13.00 12.77 -13.68
C GLY A 83 -11.54 12.79 -14.15
N ASP A 84 -11.31 12.38 -15.38
CA ASP A 84 -9.97 12.33 -15.99
C ASP A 84 -9.29 13.71 -16.08
N ASP A 85 -10.09 14.77 -16.18
CA ASP A 85 -9.66 16.17 -16.23
C ASP A 85 -9.03 16.67 -14.92
N LYS A 86 -9.34 16.00 -13.81
CA LYS A 86 -8.77 16.30 -12.48
C LYS A 86 -7.56 15.43 -12.12
N MET A 87 -7.23 14.46 -12.96
CA MET A 87 -6.01 13.69 -12.81
C MET A 87 -4.79 14.53 -13.24
N PRO A 88 -3.58 14.28 -12.71
CA PRO A 88 -2.38 14.92 -13.19
C PRO A 88 -2.26 14.77 -14.71
N ALA A 89 -1.95 15.86 -15.42
CA ALA A 89 -1.81 15.84 -16.88
C ALA A 89 -0.65 14.94 -17.32
N GLU A 90 0.44 14.99 -16.55
CA GLU A 90 1.63 14.16 -16.71
C GLU A 90 1.92 13.46 -15.40
N ALA A 91 2.55 12.28 -15.51
CA ALA A 91 2.99 11.54 -14.35
C ALA A 91 4.11 12.32 -13.62
N VAL A 92 3.96 12.43 -12.30
CA VAL A 92 4.98 13.09 -11.48
C VAL A 92 6.19 12.15 -11.40
N ALA A 93 7.31 12.60 -11.93
CA ALA A 93 8.59 11.90 -11.82
C ALA A 93 9.27 12.29 -10.49
N ASN A 94 9.88 11.31 -9.84
CA ASN A 94 10.68 11.57 -8.65
C ASN A 94 12.03 12.19 -9.05
N GLY A 95 12.43 13.27 -8.39
CA GLY A 95 13.63 14.04 -8.76
C GLY A 95 14.95 13.29 -8.55
N ASP A 96 14.99 12.28 -7.66
CA ASP A 96 16.18 11.47 -7.36
C ASP A 96 15.74 10.01 -7.14
N ALA A 97 15.91 9.20 -8.17
CA ALA A 97 15.48 7.80 -8.16
C ALA A 97 16.15 6.97 -7.06
N VAL A 98 17.40 7.26 -6.70
CA VAL A 98 18.13 6.52 -5.64
C VAL A 98 17.53 6.82 -4.27
N LYS A 99 17.22 8.09 -4.01
CA LYS A 99 16.57 8.49 -2.75
C LYS A 99 15.14 7.92 -2.67
N ALA A 100 14.40 7.97 -3.78
CA ALA A 100 13.05 7.41 -3.85
C ALA A 100 13.08 5.90 -3.60
N LEU A 101 13.97 5.16 -4.26
CA LEU A 101 14.15 3.72 -4.03
C LEU A 101 14.50 3.41 -2.57
N LEU A 102 15.45 4.16 -1.98
CA LEU A 102 15.81 3.96 -0.58
C LEU A 102 14.61 4.21 0.35
N ALA A 103 13.83 5.26 0.10
CA ALA A 103 12.63 5.57 0.88
C ALA A 103 11.58 4.44 0.77
N GLU A 104 11.32 3.93 -0.45
CA GLU A 104 10.41 2.79 -0.66
C GLU A 104 10.91 1.52 0.03
N VAL A 105 12.21 1.22 -0.05
CA VAL A 105 12.80 0.06 0.64
C VAL A 105 12.64 0.18 2.15
N LEU A 106 12.95 1.33 2.74
CA LEU A 106 12.83 1.55 4.19
C LEU A 106 11.37 1.49 4.66
N GLY A 107 10.45 2.14 3.95
CA GLY A 107 9.02 2.12 4.29
C GLY A 107 8.40 0.73 4.14
N THR A 108 8.72 0.02 3.05
CA THR A 108 8.27 -1.36 2.82
C THR A 108 8.85 -2.32 3.84
N PHE A 109 10.14 -2.16 4.20
CA PHE A 109 10.78 -2.95 5.26
C PHE A 109 10.09 -2.74 6.61
N ALA A 110 9.82 -1.49 6.99
CA ALA A 110 9.12 -1.19 8.25
C ALA A 110 7.74 -1.86 8.27
N LEU A 111 6.98 -1.75 7.17
CA LEU A 111 5.66 -2.38 7.06
C LEU A 111 5.75 -3.90 7.15
N ALA A 112 6.62 -4.54 6.36
CA ALA A 112 6.80 -5.99 6.38
C ALA A 112 7.25 -6.48 7.76
N TYR A 113 8.18 -5.77 8.41
CA TYR A 113 8.67 -6.10 9.75
C TYR A 113 7.53 -6.06 10.78
N VAL A 114 6.71 -5.00 10.77
CA VAL A 114 5.55 -4.89 11.68
C VAL A 114 4.55 -6.03 11.42
N VAL A 115 4.16 -6.25 10.15
CA VAL A 115 3.23 -7.33 9.78
C VAL A 115 3.73 -8.69 10.29
N LEU A 116 4.99 -9.04 10.01
CA LEU A 116 5.54 -10.32 10.43
C LEU A 116 5.54 -10.48 11.94
N ASN A 117 5.79 -9.41 12.70
CA ASN A 117 5.81 -9.47 14.15
C ASN A 117 4.40 -9.54 14.76
N VAL A 118 3.47 -8.69 14.32
CA VAL A 118 2.14 -8.63 14.95
C VAL A 118 1.21 -9.74 14.47
N ALA A 119 1.39 -10.24 13.23
CA ALA A 119 0.51 -11.23 12.63
C ALA A 119 1.07 -12.66 12.59
N THR A 120 2.40 -12.85 12.74
CA THR A 120 3.00 -14.20 12.59
C THR A 120 3.87 -14.66 13.75
N ALA A 121 4.28 -13.77 14.65
CA ALA A 121 5.11 -14.14 15.79
C ALA A 121 4.27 -14.81 16.88
N LYS A 122 4.76 -15.96 17.39
CA LYS A 122 4.06 -16.71 18.45
C LYS A 122 3.83 -15.88 19.72
N ALA A 123 4.79 -15.00 20.06
CA ALA A 123 4.69 -14.13 21.24
C ALA A 123 3.53 -13.13 21.16
N ASN A 124 3.07 -12.82 19.95
CA ASN A 124 1.96 -11.88 19.70
C ASN A 124 0.67 -12.59 19.26
N ALA A 125 0.61 -13.91 19.39
CA ALA A 125 -0.60 -14.66 18.99
C ALA A 125 -1.81 -14.21 19.81
N GLY A 126 -2.94 -13.97 19.11
CA GLY A 126 -4.19 -13.53 19.74
C GLY A 126 -4.25 -12.06 20.13
N ASN A 127 -3.26 -11.23 19.76
CA ASN A 127 -3.36 -9.78 19.99
C ASN A 127 -4.52 -9.16 19.19
N SER A 128 -5.09 -8.07 19.73
CA SER A 128 -6.18 -7.33 19.08
C SER A 128 -5.72 -6.04 18.38
N TYR A 129 -4.43 -5.70 18.45
CA TYR A 129 -3.88 -4.45 17.92
C TYR A 129 -3.21 -4.60 16.55
N PHE A 130 -3.20 -5.80 15.95
CA PHE A 130 -2.46 -6.06 14.71
C PHE A 130 -2.82 -5.10 13.57
N GLY A 131 -4.11 -4.86 13.33
CA GLY A 131 -4.54 -3.94 12.27
C GLY A 131 -4.16 -2.49 12.57
N LEU A 132 -4.26 -2.06 13.82
CA LEU A 132 -3.83 -0.73 14.25
C LEU A 132 -2.33 -0.53 14.00
N ALA A 133 -1.49 -1.46 14.43
CA ALA A 133 -0.05 -1.39 14.23
C ALA A 133 0.32 -1.33 12.74
N ILE A 134 -0.30 -2.17 11.92
CA ILE A 134 -0.07 -2.23 10.47
C ILE A 134 -0.49 -0.92 9.80
N GLY A 135 -1.69 -0.43 10.06
CA GLY A 135 -2.20 0.80 9.46
C GLY A 135 -1.41 2.04 9.88
N LEU A 136 -1.09 2.18 11.18
CA LEU A 136 -0.27 3.29 11.67
C LEU A 136 1.16 3.26 11.13
N THR A 137 1.72 2.09 10.81
CA THR A 137 3.01 2.01 10.13
C THR A 137 2.96 2.70 8.77
N VAL A 138 1.91 2.45 7.98
CA VAL A 138 1.74 3.14 6.69
C VAL A 138 1.56 4.65 6.90
N THR A 139 0.72 5.07 7.85
CA THR A 139 0.56 6.49 8.19
C THR A 139 1.91 7.14 8.51
N THR A 140 2.69 6.52 9.40
CA THR A 140 3.98 7.05 9.84
C THR A 140 4.99 7.15 8.70
N MET A 141 5.11 6.08 7.89
CA MET A 141 6.04 6.07 6.76
C MET A 141 5.60 7.04 5.66
N ALA A 142 4.31 7.20 5.41
CA ALA A 142 3.81 8.17 4.45
C ALA A 142 4.11 9.61 4.86
N TYR A 143 4.00 9.95 6.14
CA TYR A 143 4.45 11.25 6.64
C TYR A 143 5.98 11.43 6.58
N ALA A 144 6.74 10.40 6.93
CA ALA A 144 8.20 10.49 6.99
C ALA A 144 8.87 10.51 5.62
N LEU A 145 8.39 9.71 4.67
CA LEU A 145 9.07 9.41 3.42
C LEU A 145 8.25 9.76 2.17
N GLY A 146 6.96 10.03 2.32
CA GLY A 146 6.06 10.27 1.18
C GLY A 146 6.45 11.45 0.31
N SER A 147 7.06 12.49 0.87
CA SER A 147 7.59 13.63 0.10
C SER A 147 8.82 13.29 -0.74
N ILE A 148 9.46 12.14 -0.50
CA ILE A 148 10.67 11.69 -1.19
C ILE A 148 10.32 10.75 -2.35
N SER A 149 9.42 9.77 -2.12
CA SER A 149 9.12 8.70 -3.07
C SER A 149 7.67 8.66 -3.56
N GLY A 150 6.80 9.46 -2.97
CA GLY A 150 5.34 9.29 -3.13
C GLY A 150 4.74 8.31 -2.11
N GLY A 151 5.56 7.50 -1.42
CA GLY A 151 5.14 6.67 -0.29
C GLY A 151 4.20 5.52 -0.66
N ALA A 152 4.46 4.82 -1.73
CA ALA A 152 3.64 3.68 -2.14
C ALA A 152 3.79 2.49 -1.19
N PHE A 153 5.02 2.13 -0.82
CA PHE A 153 5.40 1.00 0.05
C PHE A 153 4.69 -0.31 -0.27
N ASN A 154 4.19 -0.42 -1.51
CA ASN A 154 3.29 -1.47 -1.94
C ASN A 154 3.29 -1.53 -3.47
N PRO A 155 3.81 -2.59 -4.10
CA PRO A 155 3.84 -2.71 -5.56
C PRO A 155 2.46 -2.61 -6.22
N ALA A 156 1.39 -3.09 -5.59
CA ALA A 156 0.05 -2.96 -6.14
C ALA A 156 -0.46 -1.50 -6.07
N VAL A 157 -0.12 -0.76 -5.01
CA VAL A 157 -0.40 0.68 -4.93
C VAL A 157 0.39 1.43 -6.00
N ALA A 158 1.68 1.12 -6.16
CA ALA A 158 2.53 1.72 -7.19
C ALA A 158 1.92 1.58 -8.59
N VAL A 159 1.49 0.38 -8.98
CA VAL A 159 0.76 0.13 -10.23
C VAL A 159 -0.51 0.99 -10.31
N GLY A 160 -1.32 1.02 -9.25
CA GLY A 160 -2.56 1.80 -9.21
C GLY A 160 -2.33 3.31 -9.40
N VAL A 161 -1.35 3.89 -8.69
CA VAL A 161 -1.05 5.33 -8.79
C VAL A 161 -0.46 5.69 -10.16
N SER A 162 0.26 4.78 -10.82
CA SER A 162 0.74 4.99 -12.19
C SER A 162 -0.40 5.00 -13.22
N PHE A 163 -1.42 4.14 -13.08
CA PHE A 163 -2.64 4.23 -13.91
C PHE A 163 -3.39 5.54 -13.70
N MET A 164 -3.28 6.14 -12.52
CA MET A 164 -3.85 7.45 -12.20
C MET A 164 -2.93 8.63 -12.58
N LYS A 165 -1.78 8.38 -13.21
CA LYS A 165 -0.74 9.37 -13.53
C LYS A 165 -0.18 10.12 -12.31
N MET A 166 -0.31 9.56 -11.12
CA MET A 166 0.24 10.13 -9.89
C MET A 166 1.71 9.75 -9.68
N ALA A 167 2.23 8.77 -10.42
CA ALA A 167 3.64 8.39 -10.50
C ALA A 167 3.98 7.95 -11.92
N ALA A 168 5.22 8.19 -12.36
CA ALA A 168 5.69 7.71 -13.64
C ALA A 168 5.96 6.19 -13.59
N TRP A 169 5.71 5.49 -14.71
CA TRP A 169 5.99 4.06 -14.81
C TRP A 169 7.47 3.71 -14.61
N GLY A 170 8.37 4.64 -14.96
CA GLY A 170 9.81 4.48 -14.76
C GLY A 170 10.26 4.57 -13.31
N ASP A 171 9.40 5.05 -12.41
CA ASP A 171 9.70 5.25 -10.99
C ASP A 171 9.22 4.08 -10.10
N ILE A 172 8.56 3.08 -10.70
CA ILE A 172 8.02 1.91 -9.99
C ILE A 172 8.67 0.61 -10.43
#